data_824bab00296f71ad276a50244b9cbf87
#
_entry.id   824bab00296f71ad276a50244b9cbf87
#
_cell.length_a   1.000
_cell.length_b   1.000
_cell.length_c   1.000
_cell.angle_alpha   90.00
_cell.angle_beta   90.00
_cell.angle_gamma   90.00
#
_symmetry.space_group_name_H-M   'P 1'
#
loop_
_entity.id
_entity.type
_entity.pdbx_description
1 polymer ?
#
loop_
_entity_poly.entity_id
_entity_poly.type
_entity_poly.pdbx_seq_one_letter_code
_entity_poly.pdbx_strand_id
1 'polypeptide(L)'
;MKILRIFGLIGLVIFTIFLIVGCGRVPENDSTSNEYLKVISSISSSVINALKGTKIPILNHIKSPSLQENNLVSYGFRSSKAGTISYSGSCFSSTRNAIEGDHHILFVTMVEGKYDNCAIKVTDLEGNTSEPLQVPSFSVDFTAPELSQVGRFRVQSMNVEIGIKASEAGSLVYSGSCSGDLQHLKKGKSDVMISFPGDGQYSDCELMLIDASGNKSQFLPLGTVLIDATPPVLAEIKPVAKKIHTNRPSYSFKTSKSGRLNFNGKCKGNVDKAVVGINHI
;
A
#
# COMPACT_ATOMS: atom_id res chain seq x y z
N MET A 1 -36.21 27.63 -29.93
CA MET A 1 -35.40 27.67 -31.14
C MET A 1 -33.95 28.14 -30.92
N LYS A 2 -33.58 28.84 -29.82
CA LYS A 2 -32.19 29.23 -29.51
C LYS A 2 -31.34 28.11 -28.90
N ILE A 3 -31.94 27.19 -28.14
CA ILE A 3 -31.23 26.09 -27.46
C ILE A 3 -30.68 25.03 -28.45
N LEU A 4 -31.43 24.76 -29.53
CA LEU A 4 -30.99 23.77 -30.55
C LEU A 4 -29.76 24.22 -31.36
N ARG A 5 -29.51 25.56 -31.47
CA ARG A 5 -28.32 26.09 -32.13
C ARG A 5 -27.04 26.02 -31.27
N ILE A 6 -27.19 26.05 -29.96
CA ILE A 6 -26.06 25.95 -29.01
C ILE A 6 -25.53 24.51 -28.98
N PHE A 7 -26.42 23.50 -28.96
CA PHE A 7 -25.99 22.10 -29.03
C PHE A 7 -25.31 21.72 -30.36
N GLY A 8 -25.75 22.32 -31.47
CA GLY A 8 -25.12 22.13 -32.77
C GLY A 8 -23.71 22.73 -32.84
N LEU A 9 -23.46 23.87 -32.20
CA LEU A 9 -22.13 24.48 -32.17
C LEU A 9 -21.15 23.74 -31.25
N ILE A 10 -21.61 23.25 -30.10
CA ILE A 10 -20.82 22.45 -29.15
C ILE A 10 -20.45 21.09 -29.76
N GLY A 11 -21.39 20.44 -30.43
CA GLY A 11 -21.13 19.19 -31.16
C GLY A 11 -20.11 19.34 -32.27
N LEU A 12 -20.13 20.47 -33.00
CA LEU A 12 -19.21 20.76 -34.08
C LEU A 12 -17.78 21.06 -33.54
N VAL A 13 -17.68 21.76 -32.43
CA VAL A 13 -16.38 22.07 -31.77
C VAL A 13 -15.73 20.82 -31.17
N ILE A 14 -16.53 19.93 -30.54
CA ILE A 14 -16.04 18.65 -30.02
C ILE A 14 -15.59 17.74 -31.17
N PHE A 15 -16.32 17.72 -32.28
CA PHE A 15 -15.98 16.91 -33.45
C PHE A 15 -14.72 17.41 -34.16
N THR A 16 -14.50 18.72 -34.24
CA THR A 16 -13.25 19.29 -34.77
C THR A 16 -12.05 19.05 -33.86
N ILE A 17 -12.20 19.08 -32.54
CA ILE A 17 -11.14 18.73 -31.58
C ILE A 17 -10.78 17.24 -31.71
N PHE A 18 -11.74 16.33 -31.87
CA PHE A 18 -11.47 14.90 -32.07
C PHE A 18 -10.78 14.59 -33.40
N LEU A 19 -11.04 15.36 -34.45
CA LEU A 19 -10.34 15.21 -35.75
C LEU A 19 -8.90 15.73 -35.73
N ILE A 20 -8.56 16.69 -34.86
CA ILE A 20 -7.21 17.27 -34.77
C ILE A 20 -6.31 16.43 -33.82
N VAL A 21 -6.87 15.80 -32.79
CA VAL A 21 -6.12 14.99 -31.81
C VAL A 21 -5.94 13.52 -32.28
N GLY A 22 -6.71 13.08 -33.28
CA GLY A 22 -6.75 11.68 -33.73
C GLY A 22 -5.60 11.20 -34.63
N CYS A 23 -4.68 12.06 -35.10
CA CYS A 23 -3.56 11.62 -35.95
C CYS A 23 -2.34 12.54 -35.77
N GLY A 24 -1.35 12.09 -35.00
CA GLY A 24 0.01 12.59 -35.06
C GLY A 24 0.57 13.14 -33.75
N ARG A 25 1.78 12.72 -33.42
CA ARG A 25 2.63 13.30 -32.38
C ARG A 25 2.72 14.83 -32.57
N VAL A 26 2.38 15.59 -31.53
CA VAL A 26 2.62 17.02 -31.47
C VAL A 26 4.14 17.25 -31.36
N PRO A 27 4.80 17.97 -32.32
CA PRO A 27 6.22 18.30 -32.16
C PRO A 27 6.38 19.33 -31.04
N GLU A 28 7.24 19.01 -30.11
CA GLU A 28 7.72 19.91 -29.05
C GLU A 28 8.62 20.99 -29.67
N ASN A 29 8.16 22.20 -29.79
CA ASN A 29 8.84 23.42 -30.30
C ASN A 29 8.40 23.93 -31.68
N ASP A 30 7.13 24.29 -31.80
CA ASP A 30 6.75 25.16 -32.92
C ASP A 30 5.80 26.27 -32.43
N SER A 31 5.91 27.43 -33.04
CA SER A 31 5.07 28.63 -32.80
C SER A 31 3.56 28.35 -32.93
N THR A 32 3.19 27.26 -33.61
CA THR A 32 1.83 26.75 -33.74
C THR A 32 1.25 26.23 -32.42
N SER A 33 2.06 25.65 -31.52
CA SER A 33 1.58 25.18 -30.22
C SER A 33 1.08 26.32 -29.34
N ASN A 34 1.70 27.48 -29.40
CA ASN A 34 1.26 28.68 -28.68
C ASN A 34 -0.04 29.27 -29.25
N GLU A 35 -0.28 29.11 -30.55
CA GLU A 35 -1.51 29.55 -31.21
C GLU A 35 -2.69 28.64 -30.86
N TYR A 36 -2.46 27.32 -30.80
CA TYR A 36 -3.46 26.33 -30.30
C TYR A 36 -3.83 26.58 -28.84
N LEU A 37 -2.87 26.86 -27.97
CA LEU A 37 -3.12 27.18 -26.57
C LEU A 37 -3.91 28.49 -26.42
N LYS A 38 -3.64 29.49 -27.24
CA LYS A 38 -4.42 30.74 -27.32
C LYS A 38 -5.86 30.48 -27.78
N VAL A 39 -6.06 29.64 -28.79
CA VAL A 39 -7.38 29.30 -29.30
C VAL A 39 -8.14 28.50 -28.24
N ILE A 40 -7.52 27.52 -27.58
CA ILE A 40 -8.16 26.75 -26.48
C ILE A 40 -8.50 27.68 -25.31
N SER A 41 -7.61 28.60 -24.93
CA SER A 41 -7.88 29.55 -23.85
C SER A 41 -8.98 30.56 -24.25
N SER A 42 -9.06 30.99 -25.49
CA SER A 42 -10.11 31.89 -25.99
C SER A 42 -11.46 31.17 -26.11
N ILE A 43 -11.47 29.90 -26.53
CA ILE A 43 -12.67 29.06 -26.57
C ILE A 43 -13.18 28.80 -25.15
N SER A 44 -12.29 28.48 -24.21
CA SER A 44 -12.67 28.30 -22.80
C SER A 44 -13.23 29.59 -22.20
N SER A 45 -12.62 30.74 -22.51
CA SER A 45 -13.11 32.05 -22.07
C SER A 45 -14.44 32.43 -22.70
N SER A 46 -14.63 32.13 -23.98
CA SER A 46 -15.90 32.39 -24.68
C SER A 46 -17.04 31.50 -24.19
N VAL A 47 -16.75 30.23 -23.93
CA VAL A 47 -17.69 29.28 -23.33
C VAL A 47 -18.02 29.69 -21.89
N ILE A 48 -17.03 30.09 -21.10
CA ILE A 48 -17.24 30.59 -19.73
C ILE A 48 -18.08 31.87 -19.75
N ASN A 49 -17.84 32.81 -20.68
CA ASN A 49 -18.62 34.03 -20.80
C ASN A 49 -20.05 33.79 -21.30
N ALA A 50 -20.26 32.84 -22.20
CA ALA A 50 -21.59 32.41 -22.62
C ALA A 50 -22.36 31.72 -21.49
N LEU A 51 -21.66 30.98 -20.63
CA LEU A 51 -22.22 30.30 -19.46
C LEU A 51 -22.49 31.26 -18.30
N LYS A 52 -21.75 32.38 -18.16
CA LYS A 52 -22.04 33.44 -17.19
C LYS A 52 -23.41 34.09 -17.38
N GLY A 53 -23.99 33.98 -18.58
CA GLY A 53 -25.36 34.42 -18.86
C GLY A 53 -26.44 33.38 -18.54
N THR A 54 -26.11 32.20 -18.07
CA THR A 54 -27.09 31.17 -17.68
C THR A 54 -27.75 31.53 -16.35
N LYS A 55 -29.06 31.34 -16.27
CA LYS A 55 -29.79 31.59 -15.02
C LYS A 55 -29.41 30.61 -13.90
N ILE A 56 -28.98 29.41 -14.24
CA ILE A 56 -28.63 28.34 -13.26
C ILE A 56 -27.15 28.38 -12.86
N PRO A 57 -26.77 28.02 -11.63
CA PRO A 57 -25.38 27.80 -11.27
C PRO A 57 -24.73 26.65 -12.08
N ILE A 58 -23.45 26.79 -12.39
CA ILE A 58 -22.64 25.77 -13.08
C ILE A 58 -21.63 25.23 -12.09
N LEU A 59 -21.54 23.90 -11.99
CA LEU A 59 -20.64 23.22 -11.10
C LEU A 59 -19.58 22.45 -11.89
N ASN A 60 -18.33 22.52 -11.44
CA ASN A 60 -17.22 21.78 -12.03
C ASN A 60 -16.43 21.09 -10.93
N HIS A 61 -15.97 19.86 -11.21
CA HIS A 61 -15.03 19.12 -10.37
C HIS A 61 -13.63 19.76 -10.41
N ILE A 62 -12.99 19.91 -9.25
CA ILE A 62 -11.61 20.44 -9.14
C ILE A 62 -10.67 19.51 -8.38
N LYS A 63 -11.17 18.71 -7.43
CA LYS A 63 -10.35 17.76 -6.68
C LYS A 63 -11.14 16.49 -6.37
N SER A 64 -10.55 15.34 -6.68
CA SER A 64 -11.15 14.02 -6.39
C SER A 64 -11.31 13.77 -4.89
N PRO A 65 -12.28 12.93 -4.50
CA PRO A 65 -12.43 12.51 -3.10
C PRO A 65 -11.14 11.91 -2.55
N SER A 66 -10.77 12.31 -1.35
CA SER A 66 -9.62 11.75 -0.63
C SER A 66 -9.95 11.60 0.85
N LEU A 67 -9.67 10.40 1.40
CA LEU A 67 -9.86 10.12 2.83
C LEU A 67 -8.94 11.02 3.66
N GLN A 68 -9.46 11.58 4.73
CA GLN A 68 -8.78 12.40 5.71
C GLN A 68 -8.85 11.71 7.07
N GLU A 69 -8.20 12.27 8.06
CA GLU A 69 -8.35 11.85 9.45
C GLU A 69 -9.81 11.95 9.92
N ASN A 70 -10.16 11.17 10.93
CA ASN A 70 -11.50 11.14 11.55
C ASN A 70 -12.64 10.74 10.58
N ASN A 71 -12.35 9.87 9.61
CA ASN A 71 -13.35 9.29 8.71
C ASN A 71 -14.07 10.34 7.84
N LEU A 72 -13.39 11.43 7.53
CA LEU A 72 -13.88 12.47 6.63
C LEU A 72 -13.29 12.27 5.23
N VAL A 73 -14.09 12.58 4.20
CA VAL A 73 -13.63 12.56 2.80
C VAL A 73 -13.66 13.97 2.25
N SER A 74 -12.48 14.50 1.93
CA SER A 74 -12.34 15.82 1.29
C SER A 74 -12.67 15.72 -0.19
N TYR A 75 -13.47 16.67 -0.69
CA TYR A 75 -13.82 16.80 -2.10
C TYR A 75 -13.80 18.27 -2.52
N GLY A 76 -13.33 18.55 -3.75
CA GLY A 76 -13.25 19.90 -4.28
C GLY A 76 -14.13 20.11 -5.50
N PHE A 77 -14.92 21.20 -5.52
CA PHE A 77 -15.69 21.63 -6.68
C PHE A 77 -15.68 23.16 -6.79
N ARG A 78 -15.99 23.67 -7.99
CA ARG A 78 -16.18 25.09 -8.26
C ARG A 78 -17.63 25.37 -8.57
N SER A 79 -18.18 26.46 -8.03
CA SER A 79 -19.48 26.99 -8.37
C SER A 79 -19.36 28.34 -9.10
N SER A 80 -20.16 28.54 -10.15
CA SER A 80 -20.23 29.83 -10.87
C SER A 80 -21.07 30.88 -10.17
N LYS A 81 -21.83 30.52 -9.13
CA LYS A 81 -22.68 31.40 -8.33
C LYS A 81 -22.69 31.00 -6.87
N ALA A 82 -22.96 31.98 -6.01
CA ALA A 82 -23.29 31.74 -4.62
C ALA A 82 -24.68 31.08 -4.49
N GLY A 83 -24.90 30.30 -3.43
CA GLY A 83 -26.19 29.66 -3.18
C GLY A 83 -26.12 28.62 -2.06
N THR A 84 -27.19 27.84 -1.97
CA THR A 84 -27.32 26.72 -1.01
C THR A 84 -26.92 25.42 -1.66
N ILE A 85 -26.02 24.69 -1.01
CA ILE A 85 -25.55 23.35 -1.44
C ILE A 85 -26.53 22.31 -0.94
N SER A 86 -26.97 21.43 -1.82
CA SER A 86 -27.71 20.21 -1.50
C SER A 86 -26.95 18.96 -1.96
N TYR A 87 -27.05 17.92 -1.17
CA TYR A 87 -26.36 16.64 -1.38
C TYR A 87 -27.39 15.56 -1.67
N SER A 88 -27.03 14.61 -2.51
CA SER A 88 -27.86 13.44 -2.81
C SER A 88 -27.02 12.17 -2.89
N GLY A 89 -27.69 11.01 -2.78
CA GLY A 89 -27.05 9.72 -2.64
C GLY A 89 -26.57 9.47 -1.22
N SER A 90 -25.49 8.72 -1.07
CA SER A 90 -24.96 8.32 0.24
C SER A 90 -24.01 9.36 0.86
N CYS A 91 -23.79 10.51 0.23
CA CYS A 91 -22.90 11.55 0.70
C CYS A 91 -23.64 12.65 1.45
N PHE A 92 -23.04 13.09 2.54
CA PHE A 92 -23.52 14.19 3.37
C PHE A 92 -22.35 15.07 3.82
N SER A 93 -22.59 16.39 3.86
CA SER A 93 -21.66 17.37 4.44
C SER A 93 -22.45 18.40 5.25
N SER A 94 -21.83 18.93 6.30
CA SER A 94 -22.38 20.06 7.06
C SER A 94 -22.27 21.39 6.32
N THR A 95 -21.42 21.50 5.29
CA THR A 95 -21.28 22.70 4.46
C THR A 95 -22.51 22.89 3.61
N ARG A 96 -23.26 23.99 3.85
CA ARG A 96 -24.53 24.26 3.17
C ARG A 96 -24.49 25.46 2.23
N ASN A 97 -23.45 26.29 2.31
CA ASN A 97 -23.38 27.51 1.54
C ASN A 97 -22.24 27.44 0.52
N ALA A 98 -22.53 27.78 -0.71
CA ALA A 98 -21.57 28.03 -1.76
C ALA A 98 -21.40 29.55 -1.96
N ILE A 99 -20.17 29.97 -2.23
CA ILE A 99 -19.85 31.28 -2.82
C ILE A 99 -19.53 31.07 -4.29
N GLU A 100 -19.37 32.11 -5.08
CA GLU A 100 -18.78 31.98 -6.40
C GLU A 100 -17.27 31.64 -6.27
N GLY A 101 -16.82 30.57 -6.90
CA GLY A 101 -15.43 30.11 -6.83
C GLY A 101 -15.27 28.68 -6.35
N ASP A 102 -14.07 28.38 -5.82
CA ASP A 102 -13.65 27.05 -5.40
C ASP A 102 -14.13 26.70 -3.98
N HIS A 103 -14.56 25.46 -3.84
CA HIS A 103 -15.02 24.88 -2.58
C HIS A 103 -14.25 23.62 -2.24
N HIS A 104 -13.89 23.50 -0.98
CA HIS A 104 -13.42 22.25 -0.37
C HIS A 104 -14.43 21.85 0.72
N ILE A 105 -15.11 20.73 0.50
CA ILE A 105 -16.09 20.20 1.44
C ILE A 105 -15.60 18.90 2.04
N LEU A 106 -16.10 18.58 3.22
CA LEU A 106 -15.85 17.33 3.89
C LEU A 106 -17.13 16.52 3.95
N PHE A 107 -17.16 15.37 3.30
CA PHE A 107 -18.21 14.39 3.48
C PHE A 107 -18.00 13.65 4.78
N VAL A 108 -19.06 13.45 5.54
CA VAL A 108 -19.10 12.55 6.69
C VAL A 108 -19.48 11.17 6.18
N THR A 109 -18.58 10.20 6.34
CA THR A 109 -18.82 8.81 5.97
C THR A 109 -19.01 7.98 7.23
N MET A 110 -20.19 7.39 7.39
CA MET A 110 -20.58 6.66 8.61
C MET A 110 -20.51 5.14 8.42
N VAL A 111 -20.41 4.68 7.18
CA VAL A 111 -20.45 3.27 6.81
C VAL A 111 -19.32 2.97 5.84
N GLU A 112 -18.65 1.85 6.06
CA GLU A 112 -17.68 1.32 5.10
C GLU A 112 -18.36 0.90 3.80
N GLY A 113 -17.63 1.02 2.70
CA GLY A 113 -18.12 0.61 1.40
C GLY A 113 -17.83 1.59 0.28
N LYS A 114 -18.44 1.32 -0.86
CA LYS A 114 -18.31 2.11 -2.07
C LYS A 114 -19.38 3.20 -2.14
N TYR A 115 -18.92 4.42 -2.40
CA TYR A 115 -19.73 5.60 -2.63
C TYR A 115 -19.67 5.97 -4.12
N ASP A 116 -20.69 5.62 -4.90
CA ASP A 116 -20.76 5.83 -6.35
C ASP A 116 -22.03 6.56 -6.82
N ASN A 117 -22.86 6.97 -5.88
CA ASN A 117 -24.15 7.62 -6.14
C ASN A 117 -24.20 9.06 -5.62
N CYS A 118 -23.07 9.64 -5.22
CA CYS A 118 -23.01 10.96 -4.62
C CYS A 118 -23.12 12.06 -5.67
N ALA A 119 -24.00 13.04 -5.45
CA ALA A 119 -24.08 14.22 -6.28
C ALA A 119 -24.35 15.49 -5.46
N ILE A 120 -23.91 16.62 -6.02
CA ILE A 120 -24.05 17.95 -5.43
C ILE A 120 -24.85 18.82 -6.37
N LYS A 121 -25.74 19.65 -5.81
CA LYS A 121 -26.42 20.75 -6.51
C LYS A 121 -26.26 22.04 -5.73
N VAL A 122 -26.26 23.15 -6.43
CA VAL A 122 -26.31 24.49 -5.83
C VAL A 122 -27.58 25.20 -6.33
N THR A 123 -28.34 25.76 -5.39
CA THR A 123 -29.51 26.61 -5.68
C THR A 123 -29.13 28.05 -5.32
N ASP A 124 -29.18 28.96 -6.29
CA ASP A 124 -28.85 30.37 -6.07
C ASP A 124 -29.97 31.11 -5.30
N LEU A 125 -29.72 32.38 -4.98
CA LEU A 125 -30.69 33.19 -4.22
C LEU A 125 -31.99 33.48 -4.99
N GLU A 126 -31.98 33.32 -6.33
CA GLU A 126 -33.12 33.50 -7.19
C GLU A 126 -33.92 32.18 -7.36
N GLY A 127 -33.49 31.09 -6.72
CA GLY A 127 -34.16 29.79 -6.76
C GLY A 127 -33.75 28.93 -7.97
N ASN A 128 -32.79 29.35 -8.77
CA ASN A 128 -32.32 28.54 -9.89
C ASN A 128 -31.35 27.45 -9.37
N THR A 129 -31.62 26.20 -9.73
CA THR A 129 -30.82 25.04 -9.29
C THR A 129 -29.91 24.54 -10.42
N SER A 130 -28.67 24.21 -10.09
CA SER A 130 -27.72 23.63 -11.03
C SER A 130 -28.14 22.23 -11.48
N GLU A 131 -27.58 21.77 -12.60
CA GLU A 131 -27.51 20.34 -12.88
C GLU A 131 -26.71 19.62 -11.77
N PRO A 132 -26.99 18.34 -11.50
CA PRO A 132 -26.26 17.58 -10.48
C PRO A 132 -24.82 17.35 -10.92
N LEU A 133 -23.85 17.78 -10.10
CA LEU A 133 -22.47 17.42 -10.25
C LEU A 133 -22.23 16.05 -9.59
N GLN A 134 -21.96 15.03 -10.41
CA GLN A 134 -21.61 13.69 -9.90
C GLN A 134 -20.24 13.73 -9.26
N VAL A 135 -20.15 13.26 -8.01
CA VAL A 135 -18.89 13.08 -7.30
C VAL A 135 -18.21 11.80 -7.83
N PRO A 136 -16.94 11.83 -8.21
CA PRO A 136 -16.23 10.61 -8.57
C PRO A 136 -16.34 9.55 -7.48
N SER A 137 -16.52 8.29 -7.87
CA SER A 137 -16.67 7.20 -6.92
C SER A 137 -15.44 7.03 -6.05
N PHE A 138 -15.64 6.73 -4.77
CA PHE A 138 -14.58 6.43 -3.80
C PHE A 138 -15.03 5.28 -2.89
N SER A 139 -14.06 4.67 -2.20
CA SER A 139 -14.32 3.64 -1.19
C SER A 139 -13.82 4.11 0.15
N VAL A 140 -14.52 3.71 1.20
CA VAL A 140 -14.20 3.98 2.59
C VAL A 140 -14.05 2.65 3.32
N ASP A 141 -12.98 2.52 4.06
CA ASP A 141 -12.63 1.35 4.84
C ASP A 141 -11.95 1.81 6.13
N PHE A 142 -12.50 1.45 7.28
CA PHE A 142 -12.00 1.79 8.61
C PHE A 142 -11.57 0.55 9.39
N THR A 143 -11.76 -0.64 8.79
CA THR A 143 -11.46 -1.90 9.44
C THR A 143 -9.95 -2.12 9.44
N ALA A 144 -9.37 -2.20 10.63
CA ALA A 144 -7.96 -2.53 10.76
C ALA A 144 -7.71 -4.00 10.39
N PRO A 145 -6.64 -4.31 9.67
CA PRO A 145 -6.27 -5.68 9.40
C PRO A 145 -5.88 -6.43 10.68
N GLU A 146 -6.07 -7.75 10.68
CA GLU A 146 -5.66 -8.62 11.76
C GLU A 146 -4.48 -9.49 11.32
N LEU A 147 -3.47 -9.60 12.19
CA LEU A 147 -2.35 -10.52 12.02
C LEU A 147 -2.39 -11.61 13.09
N SER A 148 -2.06 -12.82 12.68
CA SER A 148 -1.85 -13.94 13.60
C SER A 148 -0.73 -14.85 13.13
N GLN A 149 0.03 -15.40 14.06
CA GLN A 149 1.04 -16.42 13.78
C GLN A 149 0.37 -17.76 13.49
N VAL A 150 0.89 -18.47 12.49
CA VAL A 150 0.43 -19.82 12.10
C VAL A 150 1.63 -20.76 12.08
N GLY A 151 1.57 -21.82 12.89
CA GLY A 151 2.65 -22.80 12.94
C GLY A 151 3.78 -22.41 13.92
N ARG A 152 4.91 -23.06 13.75
CA ARG A 152 6.11 -22.89 14.59
C ARG A 152 7.19 -22.18 13.83
N PHE A 153 8.08 -21.49 14.54
CA PHE A 153 9.32 -20.95 13.98
C PHE A 153 10.21 -22.05 13.41
N ARG A 154 10.84 -21.75 12.29
CA ARG A 154 11.92 -22.53 11.71
C ARG A 154 13.18 -21.67 11.68
N VAL A 155 14.07 -21.86 12.63
CA VAL A 155 15.33 -21.12 12.70
C VAL A 155 16.31 -21.69 11.65
N GLN A 156 16.85 -20.83 10.81
CA GLN A 156 17.81 -21.15 9.77
C GLN A 156 18.97 -20.15 9.84
N SER A 157 20.00 -20.47 10.63
CA SER A 157 21.11 -19.55 10.90
C SER A 157 20.60 -18.25 11.55
N MET A 158 20.83 -17.09 10.94
CA MET A 158 20.37 -15.78 11.43
C MET A 158 18.93 -15.43 10.98
N ASN A 159 18.26 -16.33 10.28
CA ASN A 159 16.91 -16.12 9.76
C ASN A 159 15.90 -17.03 10.46
N VAL A 160 14.70 -16.56 10.56
CA VAL A 160 13.57 -17.30 11.09
C VAL A 160 12.42 -17.25 10.08
N GLU A 161 11.99 -18.41 9.61
CA GLU A 161 10.80 -18.56 8.81
C GLU A 161 9.58 -18.69 9.74
N ILE A 162 8.55 -17.89 9.51
CA ILE A 162 7.32 -17.88 10.29
C ILE A 162 6.10 -17.82 9.38
N GLY A 163 5.13 -18.67 9.63
CA GLY A 163 3.82 -18.55 8.99
C GLY A 163 2.99 -17.45 9.63
N ILE A 164 2.49 -16.53 8.82
CA ILE A 164 1.59 -15.45 9.22
C ILE A 164 0.28 -15.58 8.47
N LYS A 165 -0.83 -15.32 9.16
CA LYS A 165 -2.16 -15.17 8.54
C LYS A 165 -2.60 -13.73 8.70
N ALA A 166 -2.99 -13.11 7.58
CA ALA A 166 -3.54 -11.77 7.52
C ALA A 166 -5.02 -11.80 7.11
N SER A 167 -5.86 -10.98 7.74
CA SER A 167 -7.28 -10.84 7.35
C SER A 167 -7.42 -10.11 6.02
N GLU A 168 -6.44 -9.26 5.68
CA GLU A 168 -6.42 -8.41 4.49
C GLU A 168 -5.01 -8.33 3.89
N ALA A 169 -4.91 -7.81 2.68
CA ALA A 169 -3.63 -7.48 2.08
C ALA A 169 -3.13 -6.13 2.61
N GLY A 170 -1.82 -5.95 2.73
CA GLY A 170 -1.25 -4.69 3.19
C GLY A 170 0.27 -4.65 3.18
N SER A 171 0.80 -3.53 3.64
CA SER A 171 2.24 -3.31 3.83
C SER A 171 2.68 -3.82 5.20
N LEU A 172 3.65 -4.71 5.23
CA LEU A 172 4.18 -5.30 6.46
C LEU A 172 5.30 -4.40 7.02
N VAL A 173 5.18 -4.07 8.30
CA VAL A 173 6.14 -3.25 9.04
C VAL A 173 6.79 -4.12 10.12
N TYR A 174 8.10 -4.06 10.20
CA TYR A 174 8.92 -4.73 11.20
C TYR A 174 9.35 -3.73 12.27
N SER A 175 9.32 -4.14 13.53
CA SER A 175 9.73 -3.32 14.68
C SER A 175 10.63 -4.12 15.62
N GLY A 176 11.50 -3.41 16.36
CA GLY A 176 12.48 -4.01 17.26
C GLY A 176 13.75 -4.48 16.54
N SER A 177 14.39 -5.50 17.07
CA SER A 177 15.71 -5.98 16.61
C SER A 177 15.63 -6.93 15.40
N CYS A 178 14.57 -6.86 14.61
CA CYS A 178 14.36 -7.73 13.45
C CYS A 178 14.04 -6.94 12.18
N SER A 179 14.28 -7.58 11.04
CA SER A 179 13.96 -7.05 9.71
C SER A 179 13.50 -8.17 8.79
N GLY A 180 12.93 -7.83 7.64
CA GLY A 180 12.55 -8.80 6.62
C GLY A 180 12.43 -8.16 5.25
N ASP A 181 12.50 -8.98 4.21
CA ASP A 181 12.46 -8.52 2.81
C ASP A 181 11.03 -8.40 2.29
N LEU A 182 10.06 -9.06 2.92
CA LEU A 182 8.66 -9.04 2.49
C LEU A 182 8.02 -7.72 2.92
N GLN A 183 7.78 -6.85 1.93
CA GLN A 183 7.17 -5.53 2.16
C GLN A 183 5.63 -5.59 2.10
N HIS A 184 5.05 -6.56 1.39
CA HIS A 184 3.60 -6.66 1.18
C HIS A 184 3.10 -8.06 1.46
N LEU A 185 2.10 -8.14 2.33
CA LEU A 185 1.40 -9.37 2.66
C LEU A 185 0.10 -9.46 1.85
N LYS A 186 -0.23 -10.67 1.39
CA LYS A 186 -1.53 -10.95 0.80
C LYS A 186 -2.51 -11.39 1.89
N LYS A 187 -3.80 -11.21 1.65
CA LYS A 187 -4.85 -11.81 2.47
C LYS A 187 -4.67 -13.33 2.53
N GLY A 188 -4.77 -13.90 3.72
CA GLY A 188 -4.62 -15.34 3.96
C GLY A 188 -3.27 -15.68 4.59
N LYS A 189 -2.77 -16.90 4.33
CA LYS A 189 -1.52 -17.39 4.89
C LYS A 189 -0.34 -17.06 4.00
N SER A 190 0.78 -16.66 4.60
CA SER A 190 2.07 -16.41 3.96
C SER A 190 3.19 -16.84 4.88
N ASP A 191 4.28 -17.34 4.30
CA ASP A 191 5.52 -17.57 5.03
C ASP A 191 6.40 -16.32 4.91
N VAL A 192 6.90 -15.82 6.04
CA VAL A 192 7.70 -14.61 6.16
C VAL A 192 9.07 -14.99 6.69
N MET A 193 10.12 -14.55 6.00
CA MET A 193 11.49 -14.68 6.46
C MET A 193 11.89 -13.43 7.26
N ILE A 194 12.31 -13.63 8.49
CA ILE A 194 12.72 -12.58 9.42
C ILE A 194 14.19 -12.76 9.72
N SER A 195 14.96 -11.69 9.61
CA SER A 195 16.41 -11.66 9.83
C SER A 195 16.73 -10.96 11.14
N PHE A 196 17.74 -11.48 11.84
CA PHE A 196 18.27 -10.92 13.09
C PHE A 196 19.72 -10.51 12.90
N PRO A 197 20.23 -9.52 13.66
CA PRO A 197 21.57 -8.95 13.43
C PRO A 197 22.74 -9.86 13.79
N GLY A 198 22.53 -10.94 14.55
CA GLY A 198 23.57 -11.88 14.96
C GLY A 198 23.11 -12.87 16.01
N ASP A 199 24.06 -13.55 16.65
CA ASP A 199 23.79 -14.45 17.76
C ASP A 199 23.24 -13.66 18.96
N GLY A 200 22.20 -14.19 19.61
CA GLY A 200 21.55 -13.52 20.75
C GLY A 200 20.15 -14.00 21.01
N GLN A 201 19.58 -13.46 22.09
CA GLN A 201 18.19 -13.67 22.45
C GLN A 201 17.42 -12.38 22.18
N TYR A 202 16.37 -12.46 21.37
CA TYR A 202 15.55 -11.34 20.91
C TYR A 202 14.11 -11.55 21.37
N SER A 203 13.54 -10.56 22.03
CA SER A 203 12.15 -10.61 22.53
C SER A 203 11.33 -9.38 22.15
N ASP A 204 11.92 -8.49 21.36
CA ASP A 204 11.36 -7.18 20.98
C ASP A 204 10.88 -7.12 19.52
N CYS A 205 10.96 -8.25 18.80
CA CYS A 205 10.53 -8.31 17.40
C CYS A 205 9.01 -8.38 17.30
N GLU A 206 8.44 -7.42 16.58
CA GLU A 206 7.00 -7.28 16.37
C GLU A 206 6.70 -6.97 14.91
N LEU A 207 5.54 -7.42 14.44
CA LEU A 207 5.04 -7.16 13.09
C LEU A 207 3.75 -6.35 13.17
N MET A 208 3.56 -5.42 12.24
CA MET A 208 2.32 -4.67 12.05
C MET A 208 1.98 -4.66 10.55
N LEU A 209 0.69 -4.76 10.23
CA LEU A 209 0.18 -4.64 8.86
C LEU A 209 -0.55 -3.32 8.69
N ILE A 210 -0.30 -2.64 7.59
CA ILE A 210 -1.01 -1.44 7.18
C ILE A 210 -1.71 -1.76 5.86
N ASP A 211 -3.04 -1.66 5.84
CA ASP A 211 -3.83 -1.92 4.63
C ASP A 211 -3.73 -0.80 3.58
N ALA A 212 -4.46 -0.93 2.48
CA ALA A 212 -4.48 0.05 1.40
C ALA A 212 -5.18 1.37 1.80
N SER A 213 -6.03 1.34 2.82
CA SER A 213 -6.76 2.50 3.36
C SER A 213 -5.98 3.24 4.45
N GLY A 214 -4.85 2.67 4.91
CA GLY A 214 -4.00 3.21 5.95
C GLY A 214 -4.35 2.73 7.36
N ASN A 215 -5.31 1.79 7.52
CA ASN A 215 -5.63 1.21 8.81
C ASN A 215 -4.52 0.27 9.26
N LYS A 216 -4.19 0.33 10.56
CA LYS A 216 -3.06 -0.40 11.15
C LYS A 216 -3.56 -1.53 12.03
N SER A 217 -2.98 -2.72 11.87
CA SER A 217 -3.21 -3.82 12.79
C SER A 217 -2.64 -3.50 14.18
N GLN A 218 -3.04 -4.28 15.17
CA GLN A 218 -2.25 -4.40 16.40
C GLN A 218 -0.87 -4.99 16.07
N PHE A 219 0.12 -4.68 16.89
CA PHE A 219 1.42 -5.35 16.82
C PHE A 219 1.28 -6.82 17.15
N LEU A 220 1.85 -7.67 16.31
CA LEU A 220 2.01 -9.10 16.55
C LEU A 220 3.41 -9.36 17.11
N PRO A 221 3.57 -9.56 18.43
CA PRO A 221 4.85 -9.92 19.01
C PRO A 221 5.22 -11.34 18.62
N LEU A 222 6.48 -11.57 18.25
CA LEU A 222 6.97 -12.88 17.85
C LEU A 222 7.44 -13.72 19.06
N GLY A 223 7.44 -13.12 20.26
CA GLY A 223 7.97 -13.76 21.46
C GLY A 223 9.50 -13.84 21.45
N THR A 224 10.04 -14.74 22.27
CA THR A 224 11.49 -14.86 22.40
C THR A 224 12.07 -15.79 21.33
N VAL A 225 13.01 -15.25 20.54
CA VAL A 225 13.78 -15.97 19.53
C VAL A 225 15.23 -16.06 19.97
N LEU A 226 15.81 -17.27 19.96
CA LEU A 226 17.22 -17.50 20.22
C LEU A 226 17.93 -17.78 18.89
N ILE A 227 18.86 -16.91 18.51
CA ILE A 227 19.71 -17.07 17.34
C ILE A 227 21.08 -17.55 17.78
N ASP A 228 21.54 -18.63 17.19
CA ASP A 228 22.90 -19.17 17.35
C ASP A 228 23.39 -19.66 15.98
N ALA A 229 24.05 -18.79 15.25
CA ALA A 229 24.62 -19.04 13.93
C ALA A 229 26.11 -19.40 14.00
N THR A 230 26.72 -19.31 15.18
CA THR A 230 28.16 -19.61 15.35
C THR A 230 28.43 -21.10 15.11
N PRO A 231 29.30 -21.47 14.17
CA PRO A 231 29.64 -22.87 13.90
C PRO A 231 30.27 -23.56 15.12
N PRO A 232 30.09 -24.90 15.29
CA PRO A 232 30.85 -25.64 16.28
C PRO A 232 32.34 -25.64 15.96
N VAL A 233 33.18 -25.50 16.98
CA VAL A 233 34.61 -25.60 16.89
C VAL A 233 35.06 -27.00 17.35
N LEU A 234 35.84 -27.67 16.51
CA LEU A 234 36.43 -28.97 16.82
C LEU A 234 37.92 -28.80 17.15
N ALA A 235 38.36 -29.44 18.22
CA ALA A 235 39.78 -29.52 18.60
C ALA A 235 40.18 -30.98 18.84
N GLU A 236 41.25 -31.39 18.25
CA GLU A 236 41.82 -32.71 18.46
C GLU A 236 42.36 -32.83 19.90
N ILE A 237 42.06 -33.95 20.59
CA ILE A 237 42.57 -34.27 21.94
C ILE A 237 43.56 -35.43 21.85
N LYS A 238 43.20 -36.50 21.15
CA LYS A 238 44.04 -37.66 20.96
C LYS A 238 43.97 -38.10 19.51
N PRO A 239 45.06 -37.92 18.75
CA PRO A 239 45.15 -38.37 17.38
C PRO A 239 45.19 -39.90 17.25
N VAL A 240 44.84 -40.39 16.09
CA VAL A 240 45.12 -41.78 15.72
C VAL A 240 46.64 -41.95 15.57
N ALA A 241 47.21 -43.03 16.14
CA ALA A 241 48.63 -43.32 16.00
C ALA A 241 49.03 -43.51 14.52
N LYS A 242 50.26 -43.05 14.16
CA LYS A 242 50.76 -43.13 12.77
C LYS A 242 50.86 -44.57 12.25
N LYS A 243 51.15 -45.55 13.13
CA LYS A 243 51.15 -46.99 12.84
C LYS A 243 50.16 -47.67 13.79
N ILE A 244 49.25 -48.40 13.21
CA ILE A 244 48.19 -49.12 13.94
C ILE A 244 48.09 -50.54 13.42
N HIS A 245 47.74 -51.47 14.32
CA HIS A 245 47.55 -52.89 14.04
C HIS A 245 46.03 -53.28 14.08
N THR A 246 45.15 -52.27 14.04
CA THR A 246 43.72 -52.46 14.09
C THR A 246 43.06 -51.59 13.00
N ASN A 247 41.94 -52.05 12.49
CA ASN A 247 41.09 -51.25 11.58
C ASN A 247 40.08 -50.40 12.33
N ARG A 248 40.14 -50.40 13.67
CA ARG A 248 39.29 -49.60 14.58
C ARG A 248 40.12 -48.80 15.56
N PRO A 249 40.87 -47.79 15.12
CA PRO A 249 41.64 -46.94 16.02
C PRO A 249 40.69 -46.04 16.81
N SER A 250 41.06 -45.72 18.05
CA SER A 250 40.32 -44.73 18.85
C SER A 250 40.80 -43.31 18.47
N TYR A 251 39.87 -42.38 18.40
CA TYR A 251 40.15 -40.97 18.20
C TYR A 251 39.35 -40.16 19.24
N SER A 252 39.95 -39.09 19.75
CA SER A 252 39.26 -38.20 20.71
C SER A 252 39.38 -36.76 20.29
N PHE A 253 38.28 -36.04 20.36
CA PHE A 253 38.21 -34.63 20.03
C PHE A 253 37.25 -33.91 21.01
N LYS A 254 37.42 -32.60 21.10
CA LYS A 254 36.51 -31.71 21.83
C LYS A 254 35.67 -30.91 20.86
N THR A 255 34.39 -30.75 21.15
CA THR A 255 33.54 -29.85 20.41
C THR A 255 32.91 -28.80 21.32
N SER A 256 32.77 -27.55 20.79
CA SER A 256 32.13 -26.43 21.49
C SER A 256 30.61 -26.54 21.53
N LYS A 257 30.02 -27.30 20.60
CA LYS A 257 28.55 -27.47 20.48
C LYS A 257 28.19 -28.92 20.17
N SER A 258 26.99 -29.35 20.58
CA SER A 258 26.47 -30.64 20.17
C SER A 258 26.04 -30.59 18.70
N GLY A 259 26.20 -31.70 17.99
CA GLY A 259 25.87 -31.74 16.58
C GLY A 259 25.97 -33.12 15.96
N ARG A 260 25.68 -33.20 14.66
CA ARG A 260 25.86 -34.41 13.87
C ARG A 260 27.29 -34.51 13.35
N LEU A 261 27.92 -35.71 13.44
CA LEU A 261 29.21 -35.99 12.92
C LEU A 261 29.13 -36.47 11.47
N ASN A 262 29.86 -35.84 10.60
CA ASN A 262 30.07 -36.29 9.21
C ASN A 262 31.54 -36.71 9.02
N PHE A 263 31.73 -37.92 8.51
CA PHE A 263 33.04 -38.48 8.23
C PHE A 263 33.35 -38.38 6.73
N ASN A 264 34.49 -37.83 6.38
CA ASN A 264 34.93 -37.70 5.00
C ASN A 264 36.11 -38.63 4.69
N GLY A 265 36.29 -39.00 3.42
CA GLY A 265 37.34 -39.88 2.98
C GLY A 265 37.05 -41.36 3.27
N LYS A 266 38.09 -42.14 3.62
CA LYS A 266 37.98 -43.57 3.85
C LYS A 266 37.57 -43.90 5.30
N CYS A 267 37.55 -42.94 6.21
CA CYS A 267 37.20 -43.14 7.60
C CYS A 267 35.68 -43.19 7.81
N LYS A 268 35.24 -44.05 8.70
CA LYS A 268 33.85 -44.16 9.19
C LYS A 268 33.91 -44.20 10.72
N GLY A 269 32.96 -43.53 11.37
CA GLY A 269 32.80 -43.62 12.81
C GLY A 269 31.61 -44.53 13.20
N ASN A 270 31.59 -44.93 14.44
CA ASN A 270 30.53 -45.73 15.06
C ASN A 270 29.46 -44.86 15.75
N VAL A 271 29.63 -43.54 15.77
CA VAL A 271 28.75 -42.55 16.35
C VAL A 271 28.45 -41.50 15.33
N ASP A 272 27.19 -41.06 15.25
CA ASP A 272 26.71 -40.03 14.32
C ASP A 272 26.42 -38.67 15.00
N LYS A 273 26.61 -38.60 16.33
CA LYS A 273 26.40 -37.41 17.12
C LYS A 273 27.55 -37.13 18.08
N ALA A 274 27.86 -35.85 18.24
CA ALA A 274 28.77 -35.34 19.24
C ALA A 274 28.01 -34.54 20.30
N VAL A 275 28.49 -34.57 21.54
CA VAL A 275 28.00 -33.72 22.64
C VAL A 275 29.07 -32.67 22.98
N VAL A 276 28.64 -31.56 23.57
CA VAL A 276 29.58 -30.52 24.06
C VAL A 276 30.64 -31.15 24.98
N GLY A 277 31.87 -30.80 24.76
CA GLY A 277 33.01 -31.36 25.53
C GLY A 277 33.77 -32.44 24.77
N ILE A 278 34.38 -33.40 25.49
CA ILE A 278 35.22 -34.43 24.93
C ILE A 278 34.38 -35.60 24.43
N ASN A 279 34.65 -36.00 23.19
CA ASN A 279 34.00 -37.13 22.52
C ASN A 279 35.07 -38.18 22.17
N HIS A 280 34.72 -39.44 22.26
CA HIS A 280 35.56 -40.59 21.91
C HIS A 280 34.88 -41.42 20.83
N ILE A 281 35.56 -41.72 19.75
CA ILE A 281 35.03 -42.49 18.62
C ILE A 281 36.07 -43.55 18.18
#